data_6a190d01c4a06a8c096c7fcb27e53cef
#
_entry.id   6a190d01c4a06a8c096c7fcb27e53cef
#
_cell.length_a   1.000
_cell.length_b   1.000
_cell.length_c   1.000
_cell.angle_alpha   90.00
_cell.angle_beta   90.00
_cell.angle_gamma   90.00
#
_symmetry.space_group_name_H-M   'P 1'
#
loop_
_entity.id
_entity.type
_entity.pdbx_description
1 polymer ?
#
loop_
_entity_poly.entity_id
_entity_poly.type
_entity_poly.pdbx_seq_one_letter_code
_entity_poly.pdbx_strand_id
1 'polypeptide(L)'
;MRRRIIGVMGAGDADAAIEETAFALGALIARERWVLLTGGRAAGVMDAASRGAKSVSGSVTVGILPGGCTTADVSSGVDIAIFTNMGDARNAINVQSSDVVLALGAATPGTLSEVALALKADKPVVLVGASDHAQRFLAAIGNGRVHVAADARDAIALIKRLLPTA
;
A
#
# COMPACT_ATOMS: atom_id res chain seq x y z
N MET A 1 -12.53 18.26 -6.00
CA MET A 1 -12.66 16.97 -5.28
C MET A 1 -11.28 16.42 -4.93
N ARG A 2 -11.09 15.88 -3.71
CA ARG A 2 -9.83 15.27 -3.28
C ARG A 2 -9.55 13.98 -4.07
N ARG A 3 -8.32 13.77 -4.55
CA ARG A 3 -7.93 12.49 -5.14
C ARG A 3 -7.98 11.38 -4.08
N ARG A 4 -8.39 10.18 -4.48
CA ARG A 4 -8.33 8.99 -3.63
C ARG A 4 -6.87 8.61 -3.38
N ILE A 5 -6.57 8.13 -2.19
CA ILE A 5 -5.24 7.70 -1.77
C ILE A 5 -5.28 6.20 -1.50
N ILE A 6 -4.51 5.43 -2.23
CA ILE A 6 -4.38 3.99 -2.04
C ILE A 6 -3.04 3.71 -1.38
N GLY A 7 -3.09 3.20 -0.16
CA GLY A 7 -1.90 2.79 0.57
C GLY A 7 -1.48 1.38 0.15
N VAL A 8 -0.27 1.23 -0.35
CA VAL A 8 0.32 -0.07 -0.71
C VAL A 8 1.37 -0.42 0.33
N MET A 9 1.08 -1.47 1.10
CA MET A 9 1.88 -1.96 2.22
C MET A 9 2.46 -3.34 1.89
N GLY A 10 3.70 -3.56 2.26
CA GLY A 10 4.39 -4.83 2.03
C GLY A 10 5.82 -4.82 2.52
N ALA A 11 6.48 -5.98 2.38
CA ALA A 11 7.84 -6.18 2.87
C ALA A 11 8.85 -5.30 2.15
N GLY A 12 9.85 -4.83 2.89
CA GLY A 12 11.05 -4.19 2.33
C GLY A 12 12.05 -5.23 1.75
N ASP A 13 11.89 -6.49 2.14
CA ASP A 13 12.60 -7.64 1.58
C ASP A 13 11.53 -8.55 0.96
N ALA A 14 11.24 -8.34 -0.32
CA ALA A 14 10.23 -9.05 -1.08
C ALA A 14 10.87 -9.82 -2.23
N ASP A 15 10.31 -10.98 -2.57
CA ASP A 15 10.74 -11.72 -3.74
C ASP A 15 10.31 -11.03 -5.06
N ALA A 16 10.93 -11.46 -6.16
CA ALA A 16 10.71 -10.85 -7.48
C ALA A 16 9.23 -10.90 -7.92
N ALA A 17 8.48 -11.94 -7.58
CA ALA A 17 7.07 -12.08 -7.96
C ALA A 17 6.19 -11.08 -7.22
N ILE A 18 6.47 -10.85 -5.95
CA ILE A 18 5.81 -9.82 -5.14
C ILE A 18 6.17 -8.42 -5.62
N GLU A 19 7.44 -8.18 -5.97
CA GLU A 19 7.86 -6.88 -6.53
C GLU A 19 7.22 -6.61 -7.90
N GLU A 20 7.11 -7.61 -8.78
CA GLU A 20 6.42 -7.47 -10.05
C GLU A 20 4.93 -7.13 -9.85
N THR A 21 4.28 -7.79 -8.91
CA THR A 21 2.89 -7.49 -8.54
C THR A 21 2.76 -6.08 -7.98
N ALA A 22 3.68 -5.64 -7.13
CA ALA A 22 3.71 -4.29 -6.57
C ALA A 22 3.89 -3.23 -7.66
N PHE A 23 4.79 -3.47 -8.61
CA PHE A 23 4.98 -2.58 -9.78
C PHE A 23 3.71 -2.46 -10.61
N ALA A 24 3.07 -3.59 -10.93
CA ALA A 24 1.81 -3.60 -11.68
C ALA A 24 0.70 -2.83 -10.94
N LEU A 25 0.58 -3.01 -9.62
CA LEU A 25 -0.38 -2.27 -8.79
C LEU A 25 -0.12 -0.77 -8.81
N GLY A 26 1.13 -0.34 -8.66
CA GLY A 26 1.49 1.07 -8.73
C GLY A 26 1.08 1.70 -10.06
N ALA A 27 1.38 1.03 -11.18
CA ALA A 27 0.98 1.49 -12.51
C ALA A 27 -0.55 1.57 -12.68
N LEU A 28 -1.28 0.58 -12.18
CA LEU A 28 -2.74 0.56 -12.25
C LEU A 28 -3.37 1.65 -11.38
N ILE A 29 -2.88 1.88 -10.15
CA ILE A 29 -3.32 2.96 -9.26
C ILE A 29 -3.15 4.32 -9.96
N ALA A 30 -2.01 4.54 -10.60
CA ALA A 30 -1.73 5.78 -11.32
C ALA A 30 -2.66 5.98 -12.54
N ARG A 31 -2.98 4.93 -13.29
CA ARG A 31 -3.93 4.97 -14.42
C ARG A 31 -5.34 5.37 -13.99
N GLU A 32 -5.75 5.01 -12.77
CA GLU A 32 -7.03 5.46 -12.18
C GLU A 32 -6.98 6.90 -11.66
N ARG A 33 -5.85 7.60 -11.84
CA ARG A 33 -5.59 8.94 -11.30
C ARG A 33 -5.70 9.04 -9.78
N TRP A 34 -5.54 7.93 -9.10
CA TRP A 34 -5.41 7.89 -7.65
C TRP A 34 -3.98 8.24 -7.24
N VAL A 35 -3.82 8.62 -5.98
CA VAL A 35 -2.50 8.83 -5.36
C VAL A 35 -2.02 7.50 -4.81
N LEU A 36 -0.81 7.09 -5.15
CA LEU A 36 -0.13 5.99 -4.49
C LEU A 36 0.51 6.50 -3.18
N LEU A 37 0.26 5.83 -2.08
CA LEU A 37 0.95 6.05 -0.82
C LEU A 37 1.69 4.77 -0.40
N THR A 38 2.97 4.91 -0.02
CA THR A 38 3.80 3.82 0.50
C THR A 38 4.60 4.29 1.70
N GLY A 39 5.36 3.38 2.31
CA GLY A 39 6.37 3.71 3.31
C GLY A 39 7.58 4.46 2.76
N GLY A 40 7.64 4.73 1.47
CA GLY A 40 8.59 5.62 0.82
C GLY A 40 10.02 5.10 0.65
N ARG A 41 10.40 3.97 1.22
CA ARG A 41 11.78 3.45 1.17
C ARG A 41 12.11 2.85 -0.20
N ALA A 42 13.40 2.96 -0.61
CA ALA A 42 13.95 2.32 -1.81
C ALA A 42 14.16 0.81 -1.60
N ALA A 43 13.11 0.08 -1.22
CA ALA A 43 13.18 -1.34 -0.87
C ALA A 43 11.86 -2.06 -1.14
N GLY A 44 11.96 -3.25 -1.72
CA GLY A 44 10.89 -4.23 -1.91
C GLY A 44 9.60 -3.65 -2.49
N VAL A 45 8.47 -3.96 -1.87
CA VAL A 45 7.14 -3.54 -2.31
C VAL A 45 7.02 -2.01 -2.43
N MET A 46 7.60 -1.25 -1.51
CA MET A 46 7.51 0.21 -1.51
C MET A 46 8.16 0.83 -2.75
N ASP A 47 9.37 0.38 -3.06
CA ASP A 47 10.12 0.86 -4.24
C ASP A 47 9.44 0.40 -5.53
N ALA A 48 9.12 -0.88 -5.64
CA ALA A 48 8.50 -1.45 -6.84
C ALA A 48 7.16 -0.76 -7.17
N ALA A 49 6.28 -0.56 -6.19
CA ALA A 49 5.01 0.14 -6.39
C ALA A 49 5.22 1.60 -6.81
N SER A 50 6.16 2.31 -6.17
CA SER A 50 6.46 3.70 -6.49
C SER A 50 6.99 3.85 -7.92
N ARG A 51 7.95 3.00 -8.33
CA ARG A 51 8.45 2.95 -9.72
C ARG A 51 7.35 2.58 -10.73
N GLY A 52 6.48 1.64 -10.36
CA GLY A 52 5.33 1.28 -11.18
C GLY A 52 4.39 2.46 -11.42
N ALA A 53 4.07 3.23 -10.39
CA ALA A 53 3.26 4.44 -10.54
C ALA A 53 3.95 5.47 -11.43
N LYS A 54 5.26 5.69 -11.27
CA LYS A 54 6.04 6.63 -12.09
C LYS A 54 6.15 6.24 -13.56
N SER A 55 5.91 4.99 -13.92
CA SER A 55 5.82 4.58 -15.33
C SER A 55 4.60 5.16 -16.06
N VAL A 56 3.67 5.76 -15.33
CA VAL A 56 2.45 6.38 -15.86
C VAL A 56 2.54 7.90 -15.72
N SER A 57 2.40 8.61 -16.83
CA SER A 57 2.45 10.09 -16.85
C SER A 57 1.33 10.69 -16.00
N GLY A 58 1.67 11.75 -15.22
CA GLY A 58 0.73 12.43 -14.32
C GLY A 58 0.40 11.67 -13.04
N SER A 59 1.14 10.59 -12.74
CA SER A 59 1.06 9.92 -11.44
C SER A 59 1.45 10.89 -10.29
N VAL A 60 0.93 10.61 -9.11
CA VAL A 60 1.34 11.26 -7.86
C VAL A 60 1.62 10.17 -6.83
N THR A 61 2.81 10.22 -6.26
CA THR A 61 3.29 9.25 -5.27
C THR A 61 3.70 9.95 -3.98
N VAL A 62 3.28 9.41 -2.86
CA VAL A 62 3.61 9.88 -1.51
C VAL A 62 4.35 8.79 -0.75
N GLY A 63 5.49 9.13 -0.20
CA GLY A 63 6.25 8.26 0.70
C GLY A 63 6.28 8.83 2.11
N ILE A 64 5.82 8.05 3.10
CA ILE A 64 5.89 8.44 4.52
C ILE A 64 7.02 7.65 5.18
N LEU A 65 8.14 8.32 5.43
CA LEU A 65 9.38 7.70 5.87
C LEU A 65 9.52 7.67 7.40
N PRO A 66 10.11 6.59 7.95
CA PRO A 66 10.27 6.43 9.40
C PRO A 66 11.36 7.32 10.00
N GLY A 67 12.38 7.65 9.21
CA GLY A 67 13.56 8.38 9.66
C GLY A 67 13.43 9.90 9.58
N GLY A 68 14.52 10.56 9.95
CA GLY A 68 14.69 12.00 9.77
C GLY A 68 14.97 12.37 8.31
N CYS A 69 15.21 13.66 8.07
CA CYS A 69 15.38 14.24 6.72
C CYS A 69 16.69 13.75 6.06
N THR A 70 16.66 12.56 5.47
CA THR A 70 17.73 12.02 4.62
C THR A 70 17.10 11.37 3.39
N THR A 71 17.64 11.69 2.22
CA THR A 71 17.12 11.17 0.95
C THR A 71 17.75 9.85 0.54
N ALA A 72 18.74 9.35 1.26
CA ALA A 72 19.52 8.17 0.88
C ALA A 72 18.68 6.90 0.73
N ASP A 73 17.59 6.78 1.51
CA ASP A 73 16.71 5.61 1.52
C ASP A 73 15.37 5.84 0.82
N VAL A 74 15.17 6.99 0.18
CA VAL A 74 13.91 7.32 -0.50
C VAL A 74 13.87 6.68 -1.87
N SER A 75 12.77 5.97 -2.20
CA SER A 75 12.56 5.47 -3.56
C SER A 75 12.56 6.59 -4.58
N SER A 76 13.25 6.37 -5.70
CA SER A 76 13.26 7.32 -6.83
C SER A 76 11.87 7.52 -7.47
N GLY A 77 10.93 6.65 -7.16
CA GLY A 77 9.55 6.73 -7.61
C GLY A 77 8.66 7.62 -6.73
N VAL A 78 9.17 8.21 -5.64
CA VAL A 78 8.41 9.07 -4.74
C VAL A 78 8.47 10.53 -5.18
N ASP A 79 7.29 11.17 -5.36
CA ASP A 79 7.20 12.60 -5.67
C ASP A 79 7.23 13.47 -4.41
N ILE A 80 6.52 13.01 -3.35
CA ILE A 80 6.37 13.73 -2.09
C ILE A 80 6.87 12.86 -0.95
N ALA A 81 8.02 13.19 -0.38
CA ALA A 81 8.60 12.49 0.76
C ALA A 81 8.25 13.22 2.06
N ILE A 82 7.62 12.51 3.00
CA ILE A 82 7.28 13.02 4.34
C ILE A 82 8.16 12.28 5.37
N PHE A 83 9.08 13.00 5.97
CA PHE A 83 9.99 12.48 6.98
C PHE A 83 9.38 12.69 8.38
N THR A 84 9.08 11.59 9.06
CA THR A 84 8.33 11.65 10.34
C THR A 84 9.23 11.57 11.57
N ASN A 85 10.40 10.97 11.46
CA ASN A 85 11.29 10.61 12.57
C ASN A 85 10.57 9.80 13.69
N MET A 86 9.56 9.02 13.32
CA MET A 86 8.72 8.28 14.26
C MET A 86 9.00 6.77 14.27
N GLY A 87 9.99 6.30 13.49
CA GLY A 87 10.23 4.86 13.33
C GLY A 87 8.96 4.14 12.86
N ASP A 88 8.67 2.99 13.41
CA ASP A 88 7.52 2.16 13.02
C ASP A 88 6.16 2.79 13.38
N ALA A 89 6.12 3.75 14.31
CA ALA A 89 4.87 4.46 14.64
C ALA A 89 4.28 5.20 13.43
N ARG A 90 5.08 5.53 12.39
CA ARG A 90 4.60 6.15 11.16
C ARG A 90 3.64 5.24 10.37
N ASN A 91 3.59 3.92 10.65
CA ASN A 91 2.60 3.01 10.04
C ASN A 91 1.16 3.49 10.28
N ALA A 92 0.90 4.10 11.44
CA ALA A 92 -0.39 4.73 11.70
C ALA A 92 -0.71 5.88 10.74
N ILE A 93 0.31 6.68 10.37
CA ILE A 93 0.14 7.77 9.39
C ILE A 93 -0.15 7.21 8.00
N ASN A 94 0.59 6.16 7.57
CA ASN A 94 0.32 5.47 6.30
C ASN A 94 -1.16 5.07 6.20
N VAL A 95 -1.63 4.38 7.23
CA VAL A 95 -3.00 3.85 7.28
C VAL A 95 -4.03 4.97 7.33
N GLN A 96 -3.87 5.94 8.23
CA GLN A 96 -4.84 7.02 8.39
C GLN A 96 -4.96 7.90 7.14
N SER A 97 -3.87 8.06 6.39
CA SER A 97 -3.83 8.84 5.15
C SER A 97 -4.44 8.11 3.94
N SER A 98 -4.64 6.78 4.03
CA SER A 98 -5.17 5.96 2.94
C SER A 98 -6.69 5.87 2.97
N ASP A 99 -7.35 5.88 1.81
CA ASP A 99 -8.77 5.55 1.68
C ASP A 99 -9.00 4.03 1.70
N VAL A 100 -8.07 3.28 1.10
CA VAL A 100 -8.01 1.81 1.09
C VAL A 100 -6.58 1.39 1.36
N VAL A 101 -6.39 0.35 2.17
CA VAL A 101 -5.09 -0.28 2.40
C VAL A 101 -5.00 -1.55 1.58
N LEU A 102 -4.00 -1.63 0.71
CA LEU A 102 -3.66 -2.81 -0.07
C LEU A 102 -2.40 -3.42 0.53
N ALA A 103 -2.50 -4.67 0.98
CA ALA A 103 -1.40 -5.40 1.61
C ALA A 103 -0.94 -6.55 0.72
N LEU A 104 0.36 -6.54 0.35
CA LEU A 104 0.99 -7.60 -0.43
C LEU A 104 1.68 -8.59 0.50
N GLY A 105 1.36 -9.87 0.29
CA GLY A 105 1.93 -10.99 1.04
C GLY A 105 1.42 -11.09 2.48
N ALA A 106 1.23 -9.98 3.18
CA ALA A 106 0.81 -9.91 4.60
C ALA A 106 1.59 -10.85 5.56
N ALA A 107 2.85 -11.13 5.22
CA ALA A 107 3.67 -12.15 5.88
C ALA A 107 4.70 -11.57 6.86
N THR A 108 4.83 -10.25 6.95
CA THR A 108 5.80 -9.61 7.85
C THR A 108 5.09 -8.89 9.00
N PRO A 109 5.74 -8.77 10.18
CA PRO A 109 5.17 -8.02 11.30
C PRO A 109 4.82 -6.57 10.95
N GLY A 110 5.62 -5.90 10.12
CA GLY A 110 5.35 -4.54 9.65
C GLY A 110 4.05 -4.45 8.85
N THR A 111 3.91 -5.27 7.82
CA THR A 111 2.69 -5.31 6.99
C THR A 111 1.48 -5.72 7.82
N LEU A 112 1.64 -6.70 8.72
CA LEU A 112 0.55 -7.12 9.61
C LEU A 112 0.12 -5.99 10.55
N SER A 113 1.06 -5.20 11.07
CA SER A 113 0.73 -4.05 11.92
C SER A 113 -0.10 -3.01 11.16
N GLU A 114 0.21 -2.75 9.90
CA GLU A 114 -0.55 -1.81 9.05
C GLU A 114 -1.95 -2.34 8.74
N VAL A 115 -2.09 -3.64 8.48
CA VAL A 115 -3.42 -4.29 8.32
C VAL A 115 -4.23 -4.16 9.61
N ALA A 116 -3.65 -4.47 10.77
CA ALA A 116 -4.34 -4.36 12.05
C ALA A 116 -4.78 -2.92 12.35
N LEU A 117 -3.92 -1.94 12.08
CA LEU A 117 -4.25 -0.51 12.22
C LEU A 117 -5.38 -0.09 11.26
N ALA A 118 -5.38 -0.61 10.02
CA ALA A 118 -6.44 -0.34 9.05
C ALA A 118 -7.78 -0.87 9.53
N LEU A 119 -7.83 -2.12 10.01
CA LEU A 119 -9.05 -2.73 10.55
C LEU A 119 -9.56 -1.98 11.79
N LYS A 120 -8.64 -1.56 12.68
CA LYS A 120 -8.99 -0.74 13.85
C LYS A 120 -9.55 0.64 13.47
N ALA A 121 -9.11 1.18 12.33
CA ALA A 121 -9.57 2.47 11.79
C ALA A 121 -10.80 2.33 10.86
N ASP A 122 -11.43 1.16 10.84
CA ASP A 122 -12.59 0.84 10.00
C ASP A 122 -12.35 1.00 8.49
N LYS A 123 -11.10 0.87 8.05
CA LYS A 123 -10.73 1.00 6.64
C LYS A 123 -10.80 -0.34 5.91
N PRO A 124 -11.22 -0.35 4.65
CA PRO A 124 -11.17 -1.55 3.83
C PRO A 124 -9.71 -1.95 3.56
N VAL A 125 -9.47 -3.26 3.64
CA VAL A 125 -8.18 -3.90 3.35
C VAL A 125 -8.33 -4.84 2.18
N VAL A 126 -7.46 -4.73 1.19
CA VAL A 126 -7.37 -5.66 0.06
C VAL A 126 -6.06 -6.43 0.18
N LEU A 127 -6.15 -7.75 0.27
CA LEU A 127 -5.00 -8.66 0.34
C LEU A 127 -4.67 -9.19 -1.05
N VAL A 128 -3.38 -9.19 -1.41
CA VAL A 128 -2.87 -9.81 -2.65
C VAL A 128 -1.69 -10.71 -2.29
N GLY A 129 -1.71 -11.96 -2.72
CA GLY A 129 -0.62 -12.91 -2.48
C GLY A 129 -0.47 -13.34 -1.00
N ALA A 130 -1.46 -13.11 -0.17
CA ALA A 130 -1.45 -13.58 1.21
C ALA A 130 -1.73 -15.09 1.28
N SER A 131 -1.09 -15.79 2.22
CA SER A 131 -1.36 -17.22 2.44
C SER A 131 -2.80 -17.46 2.89
N ASP A 132 -3.34 -18.65 2.62
CA ASP A 132 -4.70 -19.04 3.05
C ASP A 132 -4.89 -18.89 4.56
N HIS A 133 -3.85 -19.16 5.34
CA HIS A 133 -3.89 -18.97 6.79
C HIS A 133 -4.06 -17.51 7.16
N ALA A 134 -3.26 -16.63 6.58
CA ALA A 134 -3.36 -15.18 6.81
C ALA A 134 -4.73 -14.62 6.36
N GLN A 135 -5.22 -15.06 5.20
CA GLN A 135 -6.54 -14.67 4.69
C GLN A 135 -7.65 -15.04 5.68
N ARG A 136 -7.70 -16.32 6.13
CA ARG A 136 -8.71 -16.78 7.09
C ARG A 136 -8.63 -16.03 8.43
N PHE A 137 -7.42 -15.87 8.97
CA PHE A 137 -7.23 -15.15 10.23
C PHE A 137 -7.69 -13.69 10.12
N LEU A 138 -7.24 -12.97 9.10
CA LEU A 138 -7.58 -11.57 8.91
C LEU A 138 -9.06 -11.37 8.58
N ALA A 139 -9.67 -12.27 7.81
CA ALA A 139 -11.10 -12.23 7.55
C ALA A 139 -11.93 -12.42 8.83
N ALA A 140 -11.50 -13.32 9.73
CA ALA A 140 -12.19 -13.59 10.99
C ALA A 140 -12.22 -12.36 11.92
N ILE A 141 -11.14 -11.55 11.95
CA ILE A 141 -11.05 -10.35 12.80
C ILE A 141 -11.48 -9.08 12.08
N GLY A 142 -11.61 -9.14 10.74
CA GLY A 142 -11.78 -7.96 9.88
C GLY A 142 -13.21 -7.44 9.78
N ASN A 143 -14.18 -8.12 10.39
CA ASN A 143 -15.59 -7.71 10.40
C ASN A 143 -16.13 -7.28 9.02
N GLY A 144 -15.84 -8.08 7.97
CA GLY A 144 -16.26 -7.83 6.59
C GLY A 144 -15.43 -6.78 5.83
N ARG A 145 -14.35 -6.26 6.41
CA ARG A 145 -13.50 -5.23 5.77
C ARG A 145 -12.29 -5.82 5.03
N VAL A 146 -12.04 -7.11 5.14
CA VAL A 146 -10.95 -7.80 4.45
C VAL A 146 -11.47 -8.42 3.16
N HIS A 147 -10.84 -8.07 2.07
CA HIS A 147 -11.15 -8.56 0.73
C HIS A 147 -9.90 -9.19 0.14
N VAL A 148 -10.04 -10.30 -0.56
CA VAL A 148 -8.92 -11.01 -1.18
C VAL A 148 -9.00 -10.82 -2.69
N ALA A 149 -7.90 -10.40 -3.28
CA ALA A 149 -7.74 -10.28 -4.72
C ALA A 149 -6.80 -11.36 -5.26
N ALA A 150 -7.14 -11.91 -6.40
CA ALA A 150 -6.35 -12.93 -7.07
C ALA A 150 -5.05 -12.34 -7.66
N ASP A 151 -5.11 -11.12 -8.18
CA ASP A 151 -4.00 -10.42 -8.80
C ASP A 151 -4.16 -8.90 -8.71
N ALA A 152 -3.23 -8.16 -9.32
CA ALA A 152 -3.23 -6.71 -9.33
C ALA A 152 -4.48 -6.10 -9.99
N ARG A 153 -5.01 -6.70 -11.06
CA ARG A 153 -6.19 -6.19 -11.77
C ARG A 153 -7.46 -6.42 -10.95
N ASP A 154 -7.59 -7.58 -10.34
CA ASP A 154 -8.70 -7.88 -9.45
C ASP A 154 -8.68 -6.96 -8.22
N ALA A 155 -7.50 -6.67 -7.66
CA ALA A 155 -7.36 -5.71 -6.57
C ALA A 155 -7.90 -4.32 -6.93
N ILE A 156 -7.60 -3.80 -8.12
CA ILE A 156 -8.14 -2.51 -8.58
C ILE A 156 -9.66 -2.58 -8.79
N ALA A 157 -10.17 -3.68 -9.34
CA ALA A 157 -11.61 -3.87 -9.49
C ALA A 157 -12.34 -3.89 -8.14
N LEU A 158 -11.75 -4.56 -7.13
CA LEU A 158 -12.25 -4.54 -5.75
C LEU A 158 -12.24 -3.13 -5.17
N ILE A 159 -11.13 -2.42 -5.28
CA ILE A 159 -11.00 -1.05 -4.77
C ILE A 159 -12.07 -0.12 -5.36
N LYS A 160 -12.34 -0.23 -6.66
CA LYS A 160 -13.41 0.55 -7.32
C LYS A 160 -14.79 0.30 -6.70
N ARG A 161 -15.08 -0.94 -6.32
CA ARG A 161 -16.34 -1.30 -5.64
C ARG A 161 -16.43 -0.81 -4.19
N LEU A 162 -15.28 -0.74 -3.51
CA LEU A 162 -15.19 -0.32 -2.10
C LEU A 162 -15.21 1.20 -1.93
N LEU A 163 -14.73 1.93 -2.93
CA LEU A 163 -14.77 3.39 -2.89
C LEU A 163 -16.16 3.89 -3.31
N PRO A 164 -16.79 4.78 -2.54
CA PRO A 164 -18.05 5.37 -2.98
C PRO A 164 -17.85 6.11 -4.30
N THR A 165 -18.79 5.92 -5.21
CA THR A 165 -18.88 6.73 -6.44
C THR A 165 -18.96 8.20 -6.08
N ALA A 166 -18.08 8.99 -6.67
CA ALA A 166 -18.01 10.43 -6.46
C ALA A 166 -19.21 11.13 -7.13
#